data_c8840494e16b63f751d6c78816af4a2d
#
_entry.id   c8840494e16b63f751d6c78816af4a2d
#
_cell.length_a   1.000
_cell.length_b   1.000
_cell.length_c   1.000
_cell.angle_alpha   90.00
_cell.angle_beta   90.00
_cell.angle_gamma   90.00
#
_symmetry.space_group_name_H-M   'P 1'
#
loop_
_entity.id
_entity.type
_entity.pdbx_description
1 polymer ?
#
loop_
_entity_poly.entity_id
_entity_poly.type
_entity_poly.pdbx_seq_one_letter_code
_entity_poly.pdbx_strand_id
1 'polypeptide(L)'
;LIFGRAETEEGPKSVFGIIHRSDEGYAIKDDWDTLGMRATQSMTTFLRGVTVPEERILTVTDPGPSADPVIFGIFSHFEILLAATYQGVGERAVEVAAEHVATRRSVKNQTTYSNDPDIRWRIAEAALIMNAVGPQIRELARDIDAGVDRGRSWMPQLSAAKNAAAEATLRTVEQAMRACGGSAYYNTHELSRLYRDALAGLFQPSDQESLHAAWANLILGPIEKAQ
;
A
#
# COMPACT_ATOMS: atom_id res chain seq x y z
N LEU A 1 -6.12 15.68 -6.81
CA LEU A 1 -7.29 15.53 -5.95
C LEU A 1 -6.98 16.10 -4.57
N ILE A 2 -7.92 16.86 -4.01
CA ILE A 2 -7.90 17.29 -2.60
C ILE A 2 -9.25 16.97 -1.96
N PHE A 3 -9.25 16.89 -0.65
CA PHE A 3 -10.48 16.95 0.14
C PHE A 3 -10.28 17.91 1.32
N GLY A 4 -11.38 18.50 1.75
CA GLY A 4 -11.37 19.45 2.85
C GLY A 4 -12.73 19.57 3.51
N ARG A 5 -12.76 20.25 4.65
CA ARG A 5 -13.98 20.61 5.35
C ARG A 5 -14.42 22.00 4.89
N ALA A 6 -15.69 22.13 4.54
CA ALA A 6 -16.35 23.40 4.30
C ALA A 6 -17.42 23.64 5.37
N GLU A 7 -17.49 24.88 5.87
CA GLU A 7 -18.60 25.32 6.73
C GLU A 7 -19.71 25.87 5.85
N THR A 8 -20.92 25.34 6.00
CA THR A 8 -22.11 25.79 5.26
C THR A 8 -23.22 26.17 6.22
N GLU A 9 -24.29 26.79 5.71
CA GLU A 9 -25.48 27.12 6.51
C GLU A 9 -26.16 25.88 7.12
N GLU A 10 -26.00 24.73 6.46
CA GLU A 10 -26.53 23.43 6.93
C GLU A 10 -25.56 22.69 7.89
N GLY A 11 -24.40 23.27 8.18
CA GLY A 11 -23.35 22.68 8.99
C GLY A 11 -22.12 22.25 8.17
N PRO A 12 -21.15 21.55 8.81
CA PRO A 12 -19.91 21.17 8.15
C PRO A 12 -20.17 20.11 7.06
N LYS A 13 -19.50 20.25 5.92
CA LYS A 13 -19.51 19.30 4.81
C LYS A 13 -18.08 18.84 4.49
N SER A 14 -17.95 17.62 3.96
CA SER A 14 -16.74 17.12 3.33
C SER A 14 -16.80 17.40 1.83
N VAL A 15 -15.81 18.10 1.29
CA VAL A 15 -15.75 18.48 -0.13
C VAL A 15 -14.55 17.82 -0.78
N PHE A 16 -14.78 17.14 -1.90
CA PHE A 16 -13.73 16.57 -2.73
C PHE A 16 -13.64 17.34 -4.05
N GLY A 17 -12.43 17.73 -4.43
CA GLY A 17 -12.23 18.53 -5.62
C GLY A 17 -10.86 18.36 -6.25
N ILE A 18 -10.68 19.01 -7.40
CA ILE A 18 -9.44 19.00 -8.17
C ILE A 18 -8.78 20.35 -8.13
N ILE A 19 -7.48 20.37 -7.81
CA ILE A 19 -6.61 21.52 -7.96
C ILE A 19 -5.54 21.23 -9.00
N HIS A 20 -5.04 22.27 -9.66
CA HIS A 20 -3.93 22.16 -10.58
C HIS A 20 -2.65 22.69 -9.90
N ARG A 21 -1.50 22.21 -10.32
CA ARG A 21 -0.19 22.70 -9.83
C ARG A 21 0.06 24.16 -10.19
N SER A 22 -0.64 24.67 -11.21
CA SER A 22 -0.57 26.06 -11.67
C SER A 22 -1.55 27.00 -10.96
N ASP A 23 -2.41 26.49 -10.07
CA ASP A 23 -3.35 27.33 -9.34
C ASP A 23 -2.59 28.24 -8.38
N GLU A 24 -3.00 29.51 -8.30
CA GLU A 24 -2.41 30.48 -7.39
C GLU A 24 -2.53 29.99 -5.94
N GLY A 25 -1.44 30.10 -5.18
CA GLY A 25 -1.39 29.61 -3.81
C GLY A 25 -0.97 28.16 -3.64
N TYR A 26 -0.77 27.40 -4.75
CA TYR A 26 -0.20 26.05 -4.70
C TYR A 26 1.34 26.12 -4.65
N ALA A 27 1.94 25.45 -3.69
CA ALA A 27 3.39 25.32 -3.58
C ALA A 27 3.79 23.95 -3.05
N ILE A 28 4.94 23.46 -3.50
CA ILE A 28 5.56 22.19 -3.05
C ILE A 28 6.85 22.54 -2.32
N LYS A 29 7.09 21.87 -1.19
CA LYS A 29 8.36 21.89 -0.48
C LYS A 29 9.15 20.63 -0.83
N ASP A 30 10.43 20.81 -1.20
CA ASP A 30 11.34 19.67 -1.45
C ASP A 30 11.85 19.13 -0.10
N ASP A 31 11.07 18.23 0.50
CA ASP A 31 11.32 17.65 1.81
C ASP A 31 11.11 16.13 1.89
N TRP A 32 11.02 15.46 0.73
CA TRP A 32 10.84 14.00 0.69
C TRP A 32 12.18 13.27 0.86
N ASP A 33 12.73 13.28 2.09
CA ASP A 33 13.93 12.55 2.46
C ASP A 33 13.58 11.36 3.34
N THR A 34 13.22 10.24 2.72
CA THR A 34 12.69 9.04 3.36
C THR A 34 13.63 7.84 3.21
N LEU A 35 13.45 6.83 4.08
CA LEU A 35 14.20 5.59 4.06
C LEU A 35 14.00 4.79 2.76
N GLY A 36 12.75 4.65 2.34
CA GLY A 36 12.32 3.98 1.11
C GLY A 36 11.28 4.80 0.35
N MET A 37 10.73 4.25 -0.73
CA MET A 37 9.74 4.92 -1.59
C MET A 37 10.20 6.33 -2.05
N ARG A 38 11.51 6.54 -2.20
CA ARG A 38 12.09 7.86 -2.53
C ARG A 38 11.61 8.38 -3.88
N ALA A 39 11.37 7.48 -4.84
CA ALA A 39 10.92 7.83 -6.18
C ALA A 39 9.46 8.32 -6.24
N THR A 40 8.66 8.13 -5.17
CA THR A 40 7.27 8.62 -5.13
C THR A 40 7.18 10.13 -5.01
N GLN A 41 8.23 10.80 -4.51
CA GLN A 41 8.32 12.25 -4.35
C GLN A 41 7.06 12.85 -3.69
N SER A 42 6.59 12.20 -2.61
CA SER A 42 5.38 12.59 -1.88
C SER A 42 5.64 13.80 -0.97
N MET A 43 6.11 14.87 -1.58
CA MET A 43 6.52 16.12 -0.92
C MET A 43 5.36 16.85 -0.27
N THR A 44 5.64 17.63 0.76
CA THR A 44 4.64 18.51 1.40
C THR A 44 4.08 19.50 0.39
N THR A 45 2.75 19.53 0.30
CA THR A 45 2.02 20.51 -0.51
C THR A 45 1.41 21.58 0.38
N PHE A 46 1.64 22.85 0.06
CA PHE A 46 1.00 23.98 0.69
C PHE A 46 -0.12 24.53 -0.20
N LEU A 47 -1.27 24.79 0.42
CA LEU A 47 -2.41 25.41 -0.22
C LEU A 47 -2.74 26.69 0.57
N ARG A 48 -2.46 27.85 -0.02
CA ARG A 48 -2.67 29.16 0.61
C ARG A 48 -3.62 29.98 -0.22
N GLY A 49 -4.90 29.96 0.14
CA GLY A 49 -5.93 30.67 -0.60
C GLY A 49 -6.24 30.09 -1.97
N VAL A 50 -5.90 28.83 -2.22
CA VAL A 50 -6.27 28.13 -3.46
C VAL A 50 -7.78 28.02 -3.53
N THR A 51 -8.37 28.52 -4.62
CA THR A 51 -9.81 28.41 -4.89
C THR A 51 -10.09 27.19 -5.75
N VAL A 52 -11.06 26.38 -5.34
CA VAL A 52 -11.59 25.28 -6.15
C VAL A 52 -12.90 25.75 -6.76
N PRO A 53 -12.95 26.07 -8.06
CA PRO A 53 -14.18 26.49 -8.70
C PRO A 53 -15.19 25.33 -8.78
N GLU A 54 -16.47 25.65 -8.87
CA GLU A 54 -17.58 24.70 -8.77
C GLU A 54 -17.45 23.53 -9.75
N GLU A 55 -17.03 23.81 -10.97
CA GLU A 55 -16.84 22.80 -12.02
C GLU A 55 -15.71 21.78 -11.72
N ARG A 56 -14.89 22.04 -10.71
CA ARG A 56 -13.84 21.12 -10.22
C ARG A 56 -14.19 20.43 -8.89
N ILE A 57 -15.37 20.71 -8.35
CA ILE A 57 -15.90 19.97 -7.19
C ILE A 57 -16.48 18.66 -7.69
N LEU A 58 -15.98 17.54 -7.16
CA LEU A 58 -16.41 16.20 -7.55
C LEU A 58 -17.63 15.73 -6.76
N THR A 59 -17.60 15.95 -5.44
CA THR A 59 -18.71 15.61 -4.56
C THR A 59 -18.64 16.41 -3.24
N VAL A 60 -19.81 16.58 -2.64
CA VAL A 60 -20.00 17.19 -1.31
C VAL A 60 -20.86 16.26 -0.49
N THR A 61 -20.38 15.86 0.68
CA THR A 61 -21.09 14.90 1.55
C THR A 61 -21.10 15.37 3.00
N ASP A 62 -21.96 14.80 3.81
CA ASP A 62 -21.88 14.94 5.26
C ASP A 62 -20.61 14.32 5.80
N PRO A 63 -20.04 14.82 6.93
CA PRO A 63 -18.91 14.20 7.58
C PRO A 63 -19.22 12.79 8.07
N GLY A 64 -18.29 11.86 7.86
CA GLY A 64 -18.40 10.47 8.32
C GLY A 64 -18.48 9.45 7.19
N PRO A 65 -18.91 8.21 7.48
CA PRO A 65 -19.04 7.15 6.47
C PRO A 65 -20.01 7.57 5.37
N SER A 66 -19.61 7.42 4.12
CA SER A 66 -20.40 7.81 2.95
C SER A 66 -20.52 6.65 1.97
N ALA A 67 -21.70 6.53 1.34
CA ALA A 67 -21.95 5.61 0.23
C ALA A 67 -21.75 6.28 -1.15
N ASP A 68 -21.20 7.51 -1.17
CA ASP A 68 -20.94 8.25 -2.39
C ASP A 68 -19.97 7.47 -3.33
N PRO A 69 -20.34 7.27 -4.61
CA PRO A 69 -19.55 6.46 -5.53
C PRO A 69 -18.18 7.07 -5.86
N VAL A 70 -18.01 8.39 -5.78
CA VAL A 70 -16.70 9.05 -5.99
C VAL A 70 -15.79 8.71 -4.83
N ILE A 71 -16.29 8.80 -3.59
CA ILE A 71 -15.54 8.46 -2.40
C ILE A 71 -15.17 6.96 -2.41
N PHE A 72 -16.12 6.09 -2.73
CA PHE A 72 -15.86 4.66 -2.87
C PHE A 72 -14.79 4.39 -3.93
N GLY A 73 -14.90 5.02 -5.11
CA GLY A 73 -13.94 4.89 -6.20
C GLY A 73 -12.53 5.31 -5.79
N ILE A 74 -12.38 6.43 -5.09
CA ILE A 74 -11.07 6.91 -4.61
C ILE A 74 -10.43 5.89 -3.68
N PHE A 75 -11.12 5.48 -2.62
CA PHE A 75 -10.55 4.61 -1.60
C PHE A 75 -10.35 3.18 -2.07
N SER A 76 -11.29 2.62 -2.84
CA SER A 76 -11.17 1.25 -3.34
C SER A 76 -9.98 1.09 -4.28
N HIS A 77 -9.79 2.03 -5.22
CA HIS A 77 -8.64 2.00 -6.12
C HIS A 77 -7.33 2.28 -5.37
N PHE A 78 -7.33 3.19 -4.40
CA PHE A 78 -6.15 3.45 -3.60
C PHE A 78 -5.66 2.18 -2.87
N GLU A 79 -6.53 1.50 -2.14
CA GLU A 79 -6.18 0.30 -1.38
C GLU A 79 -5.74 -0.85 -2.30
N ILE A 80 -6.49 -1.12 -3.37
CA ILE A 80 -6.19 -2.26 -4.24
C ILE A 80 -4.94 -2.05 -5.08
N LEU A 81 -4.67 -0.81 -5.54
CA LEU A 81 -3.45 -0.49 -6.28
C LEU A 81 -2.21 -0.51 -5.39
N LEU A 82 -2.32 -0.09 -4.13
CA LEU A 82 -1.25 -0.26 -3.16
C LEU A 82 -0.97 -1.74 -2.91
N ALA A 83 -2.01 -2.56 -2.71
CA ALA A 83 -1.85 -4.01 -2.55
C ALA A 83 -1.11 -4.63 -3.74
N ALA A 84 -1.50 -4.28 -4.97
CA ALA A 84 -0.84 -4.75 -6.19
C ALA A 84 0.61 -4.26 -6.30
N THR A 85 0.90 -3.03 -5.89
CA THR A 85 2.25 -2.48 -5.85
C THR A 85 3.15 -3.28 -4.92
N TYR A 86 2.69 -3.57 -3.70
CA TYR A 86 3.46 -4.38 -2.75
C TYR A 86 3.61 -5.82 -3.23
N GLN A 87 2.58 -6.40 -3.83
CA GLN A 87 2.71 -7.72 -4.47
C GLN A 87 3.86 -7.72 -5.49
N GLY A 88 3.92 -6.73 -6.38
CA GLY A 88 5.00 -6.62 -7.37
C GLY A 88 6.40 -6.47 -6.76
N VAL A 89 6.52 -5.72 -5.66
CA VAL A 89 7.80 -5.61 -4.92
C VAL A 89 8.22 -6.96 -4.35
N GLY A 90 7.29 -7.73 -3.77
CA GLY A 90 7.56 -9.06 -3.23
C GLY A 90 7.93 -10.08 -4.32
N GLU A 91 7.19 -10.11 -5.43
CA GLU A 91 7.48 -10.97 -6.58
C GLU A 91 8.88 -10.66 -7.15
N ARG A 92 9.22 -9.38 -7.32
CA ARG A 92 10.56 -8.97 -7.75
C ARG A 92 11.66 -9.41 -6.79
N ALA A 93 11.41 -9.40 -5.51
CA ALA A 93 12.39 -9.88 -4.52
C ALA A 93 12.67 -11.38 -4.67
N VAL A 94 11.66 -12.19 -4.98
CA VAL A 94 11.84 -13.64 -5.27
C VAL A 94 12.67 -13.82 -6.52
N GLU A 95 12.39 -13.08 -7.60
CA GLU A 95 13.14 -13.16 -8.86
C GLU A 95 14.62 -12.82 -8.65
N VAL A 96 14.91 -11.67 -8.01
CA VAL A 96 16.28 -11.23 -7.73
C VAL A 96 17.04 -12.26 -6.90
N ALA A 97 16.39 -12.82 -5.89
CA ALA A 97 17.02 -13.86 -5.08
C ALA A 97 17.28 -15.15 -5.87
N ALA A 98 16.34 -15.58 -6.71
CA ALA A 98 16.49 -16.76 -7.55
C ALA A 98 17.65 -16.61 -8.55
N GLU A 99 17.76 -15.46 -9.21
CA GLU A 99 18.88 -15.12 -10.10
C GLU A 99 20.23 -15.13 -9.37
N HIS A 100 20.27 -14.56 -8.17
CA HIS A 100 21.48 -14.47 -7.36
C HIS A 100 21.97 -15.86 -6.93
N VAL A 101 21.08 -16.70 -6.40
CA VAL A 101 21.45 -18.04 -5.90
C VAL A 101 21.84 -19.02 -7.02
N ALA A 102 21.30 -18.81 -8.23
CA ALA A 102 21.64 -19.62 -9.41
C ALA A 102 23.09 -19.43 -9.87
N THR A 103 23.62 -18.24 -9.68
CA THR A 103 24.97 -17.88 -10.17
C THR A 103 26.04 -17.90 -9.08
N ARG A 104 25.67 -17.61 -7.83
CA ARG A 104 26.63 -17.56 -6.71
C ARG A 104 27.07 -18.95 -6.29
N ARG A 105 28.40 -19.15 -6.14
CA ARG A 105 28.98 -20.40 -5.67
C ARG A 105 29.36 -20.34 -4.19
N SER A 106 29.09 -21.42 -3.48
CA SER A 106 29.57 -21.66 -2.13
C SER A 106 31.02 -22.15 -2.18
N VAL A 107 31.91 -21.45 -1.51
CA VAL A 107 33.31 -21.89 -1.36
C VAL A 107 33.38 -23.18 -0.55
N LYS A 108 32.54 -23.30 0.50
CA LYS A 108 32.50 -24.46 1.38
C LYS A 108 31.99 -25.71 0.65
N ASN A 109 30.87 -25.56 -0.07
CA ASN A 109 30.17 -26.72 -0.68
C ASN A 109 30.56 -26.96 -2.14
N GLN A 110 31.43 -26.11 -2.73
CA GLN A 110 31.91 -26.19 -4.12
C GLN A 110 30.81 -26.29 -5.19
N THR A 111 29.60 -25.82 -4.87
CA THR A 111 28.42 -25.81 -5.75
C THR A 111 27.72 -24.45 -5.72
N THR A 112 26.72 -24.24 -6.57
CA THR A 112 25.90 -23.03 -6.54
C THR A 112 24.98 -23.01 -5.31
N TYR A 113 24.61 -21.84 -4.85
CA TYR A 113 23.66 -21.67 -3.74
C TYR A 113 22.30 -22.31 -4.04
N SER A 114 21.91 -22.38 -5.30
CA SER A 114 20.69 -23.04 -5.75
C SER A 114 20.64 -24.56 -5.47
N ASN A 115 21.78 -25.19 -5.13
CA ASN A 115 21.85 -26.59 -4.73
C ASN A 115 21.91 -26.79 -3.20
N ASP A 116 21.89 -25.71 -2.42
CA ASP A 116 21.84 -25.77 -0.96
C ASP A 116 20.39 -25.93 -0.50
N PRO A 117 20.05 -27.00 0.28
CA PRO A 117 18.68 -27.26 0.72
C PRO A 117 18.05 -26.11 1.54
N ASP A 118 18.83 -25.48 2.41
CA ASP A 118 18.33 -24.39 3.27
C ASP A 118 18.04 -23.13 2.46
N ILE A 119 18.88 -22.83 1.47
CA ILE A 119 18.66 -21.70 0.55
C ILE A 119 17.44 -21.98 -0.32
N ARG A 120 17.30 -23.18 -0.85
CA ARG A 120 16.11 -23.59 -1.62
C ARG A 120 14.83 -23.44 -0.82
N TRP A 121 14.85 -23.86 0.45
CA TRP A 121 13.73 -23.70 1.35
C TRP A 121 13.33 -22.22 1.49
N ARG A 122 14.29 -21.31 1.68
CA ARG A 122 14.02 -19.87 1.79
C ARG A 122 13.40 -19.26 0.54
N ILE A 123 13.89 -19.65 -0.64
CA ILE A 123 13.32 -19.20 -1.91
C ILE A 123 11.87 -19.71 -2.07
N ALA A 124 11.63 -20.98 -1.72
CA ALA A 124 10.29 -21.54 -1.77
C ALA A 124 9.34 -20.86 -0.77
N GLU A 125 9.79 -20.61 0.46
CA GLU A 125 9.02 -19.89 1.48
C GLU A 125 8.66 -18.46 1.01
N ALA A 126 9.62 -17.74 0.45
CA ALA A 126 9.38 -16.39 -0.11
C ALA A 126 8.30 -16.43 -1.20
N ALA A 127 8.39 -17.38 -2.12
CA ALA A 127 7.42 -17.53 -3.20
C ALA A 127 6.02 -17.93 -2.69
N LEU A 128 5.95 -18.84 -1.71
CA LEU A 128 4.69 -19.29 -1.12
C LEU A 128 3.95 -18.17 -0.37
N ILE A 129 4.68 -17.33 0.36
CA ILE A 129 4.12 -16.17 1.03
C ILE A 129 3.43 -15.24 0.01
N MET A 130 4.10 -14.93 -1.11
CA MET A 130 3.53 -14.05 -2.14
C MET A 130 2.39 -14.71 -2.92
N ASN A 131 2.46 -16.03 -3.16
CA ASN A 131 1.40 -16.75 -3.87
C ASN A 131 0.03 -16.65 -3.16
N ALA A 132 0.01 -16.52 -1.84
CA ALA A 132 -1.22 -16.40 -1.06
C ALA A 132 -1.94 -15.05 -1.24
N VAL A 133 -1.24 -13.99 -1.63
CA VAL A 133 -1.77 -12.61 -1.67
C VAL A 133 -2.54 -12.34 -2.98
N GLY A 134 -1.98 -12.73 -4.11
CA GLY A 134 -2.51 -12.39 -5.43
C GLY A 134 -3.97 -12.74 -5.69
N PRO A 135 -4.48 -13.91 -5.26
CA PRO A 135 -5.88 -14.28 -5.47
C PRO A 135 -6.87 -13.30 -4.84
N GLN A 136 -6.62 -12.84 -3.60
CA GLN A 136 -7.48 -11.88 -2.90
C GLN A 136 -7.51 -10.52 -3.61
N ILE A 137 -6.37 -10.03 -4.03
CA ILE A 137 -6.27 -8.75 -4.78
C ILE A 137 -7.07 -8.83 -6.07
N ARG A 138 -6.89 -9.90 -6.85
CA ARG A 138 -7.59 -10.08 -8.13
C ARG A 138 -9.10 -10.25 -7.98
N GLU A 139 -9.55 -10.93 -6.92
CA GLU A 139 -10.97 -11.08 -6.63
C GLU A 139 -11.60 -9.74 -6.32
N LEU A 140 -11.03 -8.97 -5.38
CA LEU A 140 -11.55 -7.65 -5.02
C LEU A 140 -11.54 -6.68 -6.21
N ALA A 141 -10.49 -6.70 -7.03
CA ALA A 141 -10.43 -5.88 -8.24
C ALA A 141 -11.55 -6.22 -9.23
N ARG A 142 -11.81 -7.52 -9.47
CA ARG A 142 -12.93 -7.95 -10.33
C ARG A 142 -14.29 -7.52 -9.80
N ASP A 143 -14.47 -7.58 -8.48
CA ASP A 143 -15.73 -7.18 -7.86
C ASP A 143 -15.95 -5.67 -7.93
N ILE A 144 -14.88 -4.86 -7.83
CA ILE A 144 -14.96 -3.41 -8.09
C ILE A 144 -15.41 -3.17 -9.52
N ASP A 145 -14.74 -3.80 -10.50
CA ASP A 145 -15.07 -3.64 -11.94
C ASP A 145 -16.48 -4.12 -12.27
N ALA A 146 -16.95 -5.18 -11.61
CA ALA A 146 -18.28 -5.75 -11.82
C ALA A 146 -19.39 -5.02 -11.03
N GLY A 147 -19.06 -4.04 -10.20
CA GLY A 147 -20.02 -3.32 -9.36
C GLY A 147 -20.71 -4.21 -8.33
N VAL A 148 -20.01 -5.23 -7.82
CA VAL A 148 -20.55 -6.13 -6.80
C VAL A 148 -20.84 -5.36 -5.52
N ASP A 149 -22.01 -5.52 -4.94
CA ASP A 149 -22.32 -4.94 -3.63
C ASP A 149 -21.85 -5.85 -2.50
N ARG A 150 -20.77 -5.47 -1.82
CA ARG A 150 -20.29 -6.11 -0.59
C ARG A 150 -20.72 -5.34 0.68
N GLY A 151 -21.51 -4.28 0.51
CA GLY A 151 -22.04 -3.47 1.61
C GLY A 151 -20.93 -2.96 2.53
N ARG A 152 -21.18 -3.06 3.83
CA ARG A 152 -20.27 -2.59 4.89
C ARG A 152 -18.90 -3.33 4.94
N SER A 153 -18.78 -4.46 4.26
CA SER A 153 -17.53 -5.24 4.27
C SER A 153 -16.48 -4.73 3.25
N TRP A 154 -16.85 -3.85 2.33
CA TRP A 154 -15.92 -3.36 1.29
C TRP A 154 -14.62 -2.79 1.87
N MET A 155 -14.72 -1.75 2.71
CA MET A 155 -13.52 -1.09 3.24
C MET A 155 -12.66 -2.01 4.12
N PRO A 156 -13.23 -2.80 5.07
CA PRO A 156 -12.45 -3.79 5.80
C PRO A 156 -11.72 -4.79 4.90
N GLN A 157 -12.35 -5.29 3.83
CA GLN A 157 -11.74 -6.27 2.93
C GLN A 157 -10.62 -5.66 2.07
N LEU A 158 -10.81 -4.45 1.57
CA LEU A 158 -9.78 -3.73 0.81
C LEU A 158 -8.56 -3.43 1.69
N SER A 159 -8.78 -2.91 2.89
CA SER A 159 -7.72 -2.70 3.88
C SER A 159 -7.01 -4.00 4.26
N ALA A 160 -7.74 -5.11 4.39
CA ALA A 160 -7.14 -6.42 4.67
C ALA A 160 -6.23 -6.88 3.53
N ALA A 161 -6.65 -6.72 2.28
CA ALA A 161 -5.83 -7.08 1.12
C ALA A 161 -4.56 -6.24 1.04
N LYS A 162 -4.64 -4.92 1.28
CA LYS A 162 -3.48 -4.01 1.30
C LYS A 162 -2.50 -4.39 2.42
N ASN A 163 -2.99 -4.59 3.64
CA ASN A 163 -2.12 -4.94 4.76
C ASN A 163 -1.51 -6.33 4.58
N ALA A 164 -2.28 -7.32 4.13
CA ALA A 164 -1.76 -8.66 3.83
C ALA A 164 -0.65 -8.61 2.77
N ALA A 165 -0.81 -7.79 1.73
CA ALA A 165 0.21 -7.60 0.70
C ALA A 165 1.48 -6.95 1.27
N ALA A 166 1.36 -5.89 2.07
CA ALA A 166 2.49 -5.18 2.66
C ALA A 166 3.29 -6.09 3.62
N GLU A 167 2.61 -6.78 4.53
CA GLU A 167 3.22 -7.73 5.48
C GLU A 167 3.88 -8.91 4.77
N ALA A 168 3.19 -9.49 3.78
CA ALA A 168 3.73 -10.59 2.98
C ALA A 168 4.99 -10.15 2.23
N THR A 169 4.97 -8.96 1.63
CA THR A 169 6.12 -8.40 0.92
C THR A 169 7.33 -8.23 1.82
N LEU A 170 7.15 -7.65 3.01
CA LEU A 170 8.25 -7.46 3.95
C LEU A 170 8.89 -8.80 4.34
N ARG A 171 8.07 -9.79 4.69
CA ARG A 171 8.53 -11.15 5.02
C ARG A 171 9.22 -11.83 3.84
N THR A 172 8.70 -11.65 2.63
CA THR A 172 9.27 -12.20 1.40
C THR A 172 10.65 -11.62 1.11
N VAL A 173 10.79 -10.29 1.18
CA VAL A 173 12.09 -9.63 0.96
C VAL A 173 13.10 -10.05 2.02
N GLU A 174 12.68 -10.23 3.28
CA GLU A 174 13.54 -10.77 4.34
C GLU A 174 14.06 -12.17 4.00
N GLN A 175 13.20 -13.09 3.55
CA GLN A 175 13.63 -14.44 3.16
C GLN A 175 14.56 -14.40 1.94
N ALA A 176 14.27 -13.56 0.96
CA ALA A 176 15.11 -13.36 -0.22
C ALA A 176 16.51 -12.83 0.18
N MET A 177 16.60 -11.86 1.08
CA MET A 177 17.87 -11.35 1.60
C MET A 177 18.65 -12.43 2.36
N ARG A 178 17.98 -13.23 3.18
CA ARG A 178 18.61 -14.35 3.90
C ARG A 178 19.15 -15.44 2.94
N ALA A 179 18.46 -15.69 1.84
CA ALA A 179 18.92 -16.61 0.79
C ALA A 179 20.18 -16.09 0.07
N CYS A 180 20.27 -14.78 -0.19
CA CYS A 180 21.42 -14.14 -0.83
C CYS A 180 22.60 -13.92 0.12
N GLY A 181 22.36 -13.95 1.43
CA GLY A 181 23.37 -13.72 2.45
C GLY A 181 23.85 -12.25 2.53
N GLY A 182 25.01 -12.04 3.13
CA GLY A 182 25.52 -10.69 3.43
C GLY A 182 25.67 -9.73 2.24
N SER A 183 25.72 -10.23 1.01
CA SER A 183 25.74 -9.38 -0.18
C SER A 183 24.45 -8.55 -0.34
N ALA A 184 23.31 -9.08 0.09
CA ALA A 184 22.03 -8.38 0.04
C ALA A 184 21.94 -7.17 1.00
N TYR A 185 22.87 -7.05 1.95
CA TYR A 185 22.93 -5.95 2.90
C TYR A 185 23.57 -4.66 2.33
N TYR A 186 24.29 -4.76 1.21
CA TYR A 186 24.90 -3.59 0.57
C TYR A 186 23.82 -2.73 -0.11
N ASN A 187 23.97 -1.39 -0.03
CA ASN A 187 23.04 -0.46 -0.67
C ASN A 187 22.97 -0.59 -2.20
N THR A 188 24.01 -1.15 -2.82
CA THR A 188 24.05 -1.43 -4.26
C THR A 188 23.24 -2.66 -4.66
N HIS A 189 22.84 -3.51 -3.71
CA HIS A 189 22.04 -4.69 -3.99
C HIS A 189 20.54 -4.32 -4.06
N GLU A 190 19.84 -4.82 -5.08
CA GLU A 190 18.43 -4.47 -5.32
C GLU A 190 17.53 -4.85 -4.14
N LEU A 191 17.76 -5.99 -3.50
CA LEU A 191 16.97 -6.42 -2.32
C LEU A 191 17.04 -5.43 -1.16
N SER A 192 18.17 -4.75 -0.98
CA SER A 192 18.32 -3.70 0.05
C SER A 192 17.41 -2.51 -0.23
N ARG A 193 17.19 -2.15 -1.50
CA ARG A 193 16.21 -1.13 -1.89
C ARG A 193 14.78 -1.63 -1.69
N LEU A 194 14.46 -2.83 -2.19
CA LEU A 194 13.13 -3.42 -2.07
C LEU A 194 12.72 -3.57 -0.59
N TYR A 195 13.65 -3.89 0.31
CA TYR A 195 13.37 -3.95 1.75
C TYR A 195 12.99 -2.60 2.33
N ARG A 196 13.73 -1.54 1.99
CA ARG A 196 13.40 -0.19 2.45
C ARG A 196 12.06 0.30 1.88
N ASP A 197 11.78 -0.02 0.62
CA ASP A 197 10.53 0.33 -0.03
C ASP A 197 9.34 -0.42 0.60
N ALA A 198 9.51 -1.71 0.93
CA ALA A 198 8.48 -2.53 1.57
C ALA A 198 8.06 -2.01 2.95
N LEU A 199 8.99 -1.42 3.73
CA LEU A 199 8.70 -0.87 5.05
C LEU A 199 7.63 0.23 5.02
N ALA A 200 7.49 0.97 3.93
CA ALA A 200 6.49 2.03 3.81
C ALA A 200 5.05 1.50 3.93
N GLY A 201 4.82 0.23 3.57
CA GLY A 201 3.52 -0.41 3.65
C GLY A 201 2.94 -0.51 5.06
N LEU A 202 3.79 -0.46 6.08
CA LEU A 202 3.38 -0.48 7.48
C LEU A 202 2.72 0.84 7.92
N PHE A 203 3.02 1.95 7.24
CA PHE A 203 2.63 3.31 7.64
C PHE A 203 1.59 3.93 6.70
N GLN A 204 1.42 3.37 5.50
CA GLN A 204 0.45 3.91 4.54
C GLN A 204 -0.98 3.56 4.97
N PRO A 205 -1.93 4.49 4.82
CA PRO A 205 -3.34 4.20 5.05
C PRO A 205 -3.86 3.09 4.09
N SER A 206 -4.76 2.22 4.52
CA SER A 206 -5.13 1.96 5.91
C SER A 206 -4.03 1.13 6.59
N ASP A 207 -3.55 1.57 7.75
CA ASP A 207 -2.57 0.83 8.54
C ASP A 207 -3.22 -0.32 9.33
N GLN A 208 -2.40 -1.08 10.07
CA GLN A 208 -2.86 -2.26 10.80
C GLN A 208 -3.86 -1.90 11.89
N GLU A 209 -3.66 -0.79 12.58
CA GLU A 209 -4.56 -0.32 13.64
C GLU A 209 -5.93 0.05 13.09
N SER A 210 -5.96 0.80 11.99
CA SER A 210 -7.18 1.17 11.28
C SER A 210 -7.92 -0.05 10.73
N LEU A 211 -7.20 -1.03 10.19
CA LEU A 211 -7.74 -2.31 9.73
C LEU A 211 -8.43 -3.06 10.87
N HIS A 212 -7.75 -3.23 12.02
CA HIS A 212 -8.32 -3.95 13.16
C HIS A 212 -9.55 -3.25 13.71
N ALA A 213 -9.54 -1.92 13.80
CA ALA A 213 -10.70 -1.14 14.21
C ALA A 213 -11.89 -1.33 13.25
N ALA A 214 -11.63 -1.30 11.93
CA ALA A 214 -12.66 -1.50 10.92
C ALA A 214 -13.30 -2.91 11.00
N TRP A 215 -12.49 -3.95 11.15
CA TRP A 215 -12.95 -5.32 11.30
C TRP A 215 -13.68 -5.54 12.62
N ALA A 216 -13.19 -4.98 13.74
CA ALA A 216 -13.88 -5.06 15.02
C ALA A 216 -15.27 -4.41 14.94
N ASN A 217 -15.38 -3.25 14.32
CA ASN A 217 -16.66 -2.57 14.11
C ASN A 217 -17.61 -3.35 13.18
N LEU A 218 -17.08 -4.09 12.21
CA LEU A 218 -17.90 -4.94 11.34
C LEU A 218 -18.52 -6.12 12.11
N ILE A 219 -17.75 -6.72 13.03
CA ILE A 219 -18.14 -7.93 13.78
C ILE A 219 -18.93 -7.58 15.03
N LEU A 220 -18.49 -6.60 15.79
CA LEU A 220 -18.99 -6.26 17.13
C LEU A 220 -19.92 -5.04 17.17
N GLY A 221 -19.95 -4.26 16.07
CA GLY A 221 -20.57 -2.94 16.06
C GLY A 221 -19.63 -1.83 16.56
N PRO A 222 -20.04 -0.56 16.46
CA PRO A 222 -19.24 0.57 16.93
C PRO A 222 -19.11 0.56 18.46
N ILE A 223 -18.00 1.12 18.95
CA ILE A 223 -17.79 1.29 20.39
C ILE A 223 -18.84 2.25 20.94
N GLU A 224 -19.60 1.81 21.93
CA GLU A 224 -20.51 2.69 22.67
C GLU A 224 -19.69 3.65 23.53
N LYS A 225 -19.93 4.96 23.36
CA LYS A 225 -19.32 5.96 24.25
C LYS A 225 -19.93 5.80 25.64
N ALA A 226 -19.10 5.64 26.66
CA ALA A 226 -19.56 5.74 28.06
C ALA A 226 -20.24 7.09 28.24
N GLN A 227 -21.47 7.05 28.77
CA GLN A 227 -22.27 8.24 29.09
C GLN A 227 -21.64 9.00 30.25
#